data_6f334a1fb16aadde7d2d54c1b7e731c1
#
_entry.id   6f334a1fb16aadde7d2d54c1b7e731c1
#
_cell.length_a   1.000
_cell.length_b   1.000
_cell.length_c   1.000
_cell.angle_alpha   90.00
_cell.angle_beta   90.00
_cell.angle_gamma   90.00
#
_symmetry.space_group_name_H-M   'P 1'
#
loop_
_entity.id
_entity.type
_entity.pdbx_description
1 polymer ?
#
loop_
_entity_poly.entity_id
_entity_poly.type
_entity_poly.pdbx_seq_one_letter_code
_entity_poly.pdbx_strand_id
1 'polypeptide(L)'
;LSSAASDVYKRQVLLDFGGRACLEWRVAFTREYVGDFPTEMTRHFFASFCESSKCNLHIVAEGENMHHLIEAIFKAFARCIRMAIRQTGTAIPSSKGIL
;
A
#
# COMPACT_ATOMS: atom_id res chain seq x y z
N LEU A 1 14.86 14.38 0.93
CA LEU A 1 14.44 13.17 0.28
C LEU A 1 15.36 12.81 -0.86
N SER A 2 15.40 11.55 -1.15
CA SER A 2 16.21 11.04 -2.24
C SER A 2 15.59 11.41 -3.58
N SER A 3 16.34 11.13 -4.65
CA SER A 3 15.86 11.35 -5.99
C SER A 3 14.59 10.57 -6.30
N ALA A 4 14.29 9.53 -5.51
CA ALA A 4 13.09 8.75 -5.69
C ALA A 4 11.83 9.61 -5.59
N ALA A 5 11.86 10.63 -4.75
CA ALA A 5 10.70 11.50 -4.56
C ALA A 5 10.39 12.32 -5.79
N SER A 6 11.41 12.69 -6.58
CA SER A 6 11.21 13.54 -7.75
C SER A 6 10.59 12.77 -8.93
N ASP A 7 10.68 11.44 -8.93
CA ASP A 7 10.13 10.61 -9.99
C ASP A 7 8.69 10.19 -9.72
N VAL A 8 8.22 10.40 -8.51
CA VAL A 8 6.88 10.00 -8.11
C VAL A 8 6.01 11.24 -8.04
N TYR A 9 5.08 11.34 -8.97
CA TYR A 9 4.25 12.53 -9.10
C TYR A 9 3.09 12.54 -8.13
N LYS A 10 2.58 11.37 -7.78
CA LYS A 10 1.41 11.24 -6.94
C LYS A 10 1.53 9.94 -6.16
N ARG A 11 1.21 10.01 -4.88
CA ARG A 11 1.06 8.81 -4.08
C ARG A 11 0.09 9.14 -2.96
N GLN A 12 -0.90 8.29 -2.80
CA GLN A 12 -1.90 8.47 -1.78
C GLN A 12 -2.33 7.09 -1.31
N VAL A 13 -2.30 6.89 -0.02
CA VAL A 13 -2.74 5.64 0.59
C VAL A 13 -3.70 5.98 1.70
N LEU A 14 -4.91 5.47 1.59
CA LEU A 14 -5.95 5.62 2.61
C LEU A 14 -6.31 4.25 3.12
N LEU A 15 -6.34 4.09 4.43
CA LEU A 15 -6.57 2.81 5.07
C LEU A 15 -7.67 2.93 6.09
N ASP A 16 -8.64 2.01 6.03
CA ASP A 16 -9.75 1.98 6.97
C ASP A 16 -10.05 0.54 7.34
N PHE A 17 -10.04 0.23 8.62
CA PHE A 17 -10.36 -1.11 9.11
C PHE A 17 -11.86 -1.24 9.35
N GLY A 18 -12.65 -0.89 8.35
CA GLY A 18 -14.10 -0.83 8.46
C GLY A 18 -14.83 -2.15 8.31
N GLY A 19 -14.13 -3.25 8.26
CA GLY A 19 -14.74 -4.56 8.29
C GLY A 19 -15.00 -5.24 6.97
N ARG A 20 -14.96 -4.51 5.87
CA ARG A 20 -15.16 -5.10 4.53
C ARG A 20 -13.86 -5.03 3.75
N ALA A 21 -13.43 -6.17 3.22
CA ALA A 21 -12.22 -6.22 2.41
C ALA A 21 -12.47 -5.56 1.07
N CYS A 22 -11.66 -4.54 0.75
CA CYS A 22 -11.79 -3.84 -0.51
C CYS A 22 -10.47 -3.17 -0.84
N LEU A 23 -10.03 -3.33 -2.09
CA LEU A 23 -8.85 -2.64 -2.59
C LEU A 23 -9.24 -1.80 -3.78
N GLU A 24 -9.06 -0.50 -3.64
CA GLU A 24 -9.19 0.44 -4.75
C GLU A 24 -7.77 0.71 -5.23
N TRP A 25 -7.46 0.27 -6.44
CA TRP A 25 -6.08 0.31 -6.95
C TRP A 25 -6.02 1.17 -8.20
N ARG A 26 -5.39 2.33 -8.09
CA ARG A 26 -5.22 3.24 -9.22
C ARG A 26 -3.75 3.51 -9.44
N VAL A 27 -3.06 2.46 -9.86
CA VAL A 27 -1.64 2.51 -10.15
C VAL A 27 -1.41 1.81 -11.47
N ALA A 28 -0.76 2.49 -12.40
CA ALA A 28 -0.43 1.89 -13.68
C ALA A 28 1.08 1.66 -13.74
N PHE A 29 1.48 0.42 -13.89
CA PHE A 29 2.89 0.09 -14.06
C PHE A 29 3.21 0.09 -15.55
N THR A 30 4.35 0.69 -15.89
CA THR A 30 4.79 0.76 -17.28
C THR A 30 5.78 -0.34 -17.63
N ARG A 31 6.12 -1.18 -16.65
CA ARG A 31 7.03 -2.31 -16.85
C ARG A 31 6.46 -3.51 -16.12
N GLU A 32 6.73 -4.70 -16.67
CA GLU A 32 6.27 -5.93 -16.04
C GLU A 32 7.16 -6.37 -14.89
N TYR A 33 8.42 -5.96 -14.91
CA TYR A 33 9.38 -6.36 -13.90
C TYR A 33 10.23 -5.20 -13.42
N VAL A 34 10.59 -5.26 -12.15
CA VAL A 34 11.65 -4.43 -11.58
C VAL A 34 12.68 -5.44 -11.09
N GLY A 35 13.81 -5.56 -11.82
CA GLY A 35 14.70 -6.68 -11.58
C GLY A 35 13.96 -7.97 -11.83
N ASP A 36 13.97 -8.87 -10.86
CA ASP A 36 13.23 -10.12 -10.93
C ASP A 36 11.84 -10.04 -10.32
N PHE A 37 11.46 -8.90 -9.83
CA PHE A 37 10.18 -8.72 -9.15
C PHE A 37 9.09 -8.35 -10.15
N PRO A 38 8.05 -9.18 -10.31
CA PRO A 38 6.93 -8.83 -11.17
C PRO A 38 6.13 -7.70 -10.54
N THR A 39 5.92 -6.62 -11.28
CA THR A 39 5.23 -5.46 -10.70
C THR A 39 3.79 -5.78 -10.29
N GLU A 40 3.15 -6.73 -10.95
CA GLU A 40 1.78 -7.12 -10.58
C GLU A 40 1.70 -7.70 -9.19
N MET A 41 2.82 -8.21 -8.65
CA MET A 41 2.84 -8.74 -7.29
C MET A 41 2.58 -7.67 -6.24
N THR A 42 2.83 -6.41 -6.59
CA THR A 42 2.53 -5.31 -5.68
C THR A 42 1.04 -5.24 -5.39
N ARG A 43 0.23 -5.24 -6.43
CA ARG A 43 -1.22 -5.22 -6.26
C ARG A 43 -1.70 -6.46 -5.54
N HIS A 44 -1.13 -7.60 -5.90
CA HIS A 44 -1.50 -8.87 -5.29
C HIS A 44 -1.23 -8.86 -3.78
N PHE A 45 -0.09 -8.29 -3.38
CA PHE A 45 0.25 -8.17 -1.97
C PHE A 45 -0.84 -7.39 -1.22
N PHE A 46 -1.23 -6.25 -1.77
CA PHE A 46 -2.20 -5.40 -1.08
C PHE A 46 -3.60 -6.00 -1.09
N ALA A 47 -3.95 -6.69 -2.16
CA ALA A 47 -5.23 -7.39 -2.21
C ALA A 47 -5.29 -8.47 -1.13
N SER A 48 -4.20 -9.22 -0.98
CA SER A 48 -4.12 -10.25 0.06
C SER A 48 -4.17 -9.64 1.46
N PHE A 49 -3.49 -8.53 1.63
CA PHE A 49 -3.53 -7.83 2.92
C PHE A 49 -4.95 -7.42 3.27
N CYS A 50 -5.68 -6.87 2.31
CA CYS A 50 -7.06 -6.45 2.55
C CYS A 50 -7.96 -7.61 2.94
N GLU A 51 -7.78 -8.75 2.25
CA GLU A 51 -8.57 -9.95 2.56
C GLU A 51 -8.27 -10.46 3.96
N SER A 52 -7.00 -10.52 4.31
CA SER A 52 -6.58 -11.06 5.59
C SER A 52 -6.99 -10.18 6.75
N SER A 53 -6.85 -8.87 6.60
CA SER A 53 -7.12 -7.95 7.70
C SER A 53 -8.50 -7.33 7.65
N LYS A 54 -9.28 -7.66 6.63
CA LYS A 54 -10.64 -7.13 6.48
C LYS A 54 -10.65 -5.62 6.49
N CYS A 55 -9.77 -5.04 5.68
CA CYS A 55 -9.65 -3.59 5.61
C CYS A 55 -9.99 -3.07 4.23
N ASN A 56 -10.25 -1.79 4.19
CA ASN A 56 -10.52 -1.05 2.98
C ASN A 56 -9.28 -0.22 2.70
N LEU A 57 -8.66 -0.42 1.54
CA LEU A 57 -7.42 0.23 1.19
C LEU A 57 -7.57 0.90 -0.17
N HIS A 58 -7.18 2.16 -0.23
CA HIS A 58 -7.28 2.95 -1.44
C HIS A 58 -5.89 3.45 -1.78
N ILE A 59 -5.36 3.04 -2.92
CA ILE A 59 -4.00 3.43 -3.33
C ILE A 59 -4.04 4.08 -4.69
N VAL A 60 -3.50 5.30 -4.77
CA VAL A 60 -3.34 6.04 -6.00
C VAL A 60 -1.87 6.41 -6.09
N ALA A 61 -1.23 6.05 -7.19
CA ALA A 61 0.18 6.40 -7.34
C ALA A 61 0.55 6.50 -8.81
N GLU A 62 1.42 7.43 -9.12
CA GLU A 62 1.85 7.69 -10.49
C GLU A 62 3.29 8.17 -10.47
N GLY A 63 4.10 7.65 -11.36
CA GLY A 63 5.49 8.05 -11.45
C GLY A 63 6.16 7.40 -12.65
N GLU A 64 7.40 7.76 -12.89
CA GLU A 64 8.15 7.28 -14.05
C GLU A 64 8.95 6.03 -13.76
N ASN A 65 9.60 5.98 -12.61
CA ASN A 65 10.46 4.87 -12.25
C ASN A 65 9.68 3.89 -11.39
N MET A 66 9.51 2.68 -11.88
CA MET A 66 8.66 1.70 -11.21
C MET A 66 9.21 1.24 -9.87
N HIS A 67 10.54 1.16 -9.74
CA HIS A 67 11.16 0.82 -8.47
C HIS A 67 10.80 1.89 -7.42
N HIS A 68 11.00 3.15 -7.81
CA HIS A 68 10.69 4.27 -6.90
C HIS A 68 9.21 4.34 -6.58
N LEU A 69 8.37 4.04 -7.56
CA LEU A 69 6.93 4.08 -7.36
C LEU A 69 6.48 3.03 -6.35
N ILE A 70 6.94 1.80 -6.53
CA ILE A 70 6.60 0.70 -5.62
C ILE A 70 7.10 1.01 -4.21
N GLU A 71 8.33 1.49 -4.12
CA GLU A 71 8.91 1.84 -2.82
C GLU A 71 8.09 2.94 -2.14
N ALA A 72 7.67 3.94 -2.90
CA ALA A 72 6.87 5.04 -2.35
C ALA A 72 5.52 4.54 -1.85
N ILE A 73 4.91 3.60 -2.56
CA ILE A 73 3.64 3.02 -2.14
C ILE A 73 3.81 2.29 -0.81
N PHE A 74 4.83 1.45 -0.70
CA PHE A 74 5.06 0.70 0.54
C PHE A 74 5.39 1.62 1.70
N LYS A 75 6.15 2.68 1.46
CA LYS A 75 6.48 3.63 2.53
C LYS A 75 5.23 4.37 3.02
N ALA A 76 4.38 4.79 2.09
CA ALA A 76 3.14 5.46 2.47
C ALA A 76 2.21 4.51 3.22
N PHE A 77 2.14 3.26 2.77
CA PHE A 77 1.35 2.23 3.44
C PHE A 77 1.86 1.99 4.87
N ALA A 78 3.17 1.89 5.02
CA ALA A 78 3.76 1.67 6.35
C ALA A 78 3.42 2.82 7.30
N ARG A 79 3.40 4.04 6.80
CA ARG A 79 2.99 5.18 7.63
C ARG A 79 1.54 5.08 8.05
N CYS A 80 0.66 4.62 7.15
CA CYS A 80 -0.75 4.42 7.49
C CYS A 80 -0.90 3.37 8.59
N ILE A 81 -0.16 2.27 8.48
CA ILE A 81 -0.20 1.21 9.49
C ILE A 81 0.27 1.75 10.84
N ARG A 82 1.37 2.51 10.82
CA ARG A 82 1.91 3.07 12.06
C ARG A 82 0.93 4.02 12.73
N MET A 83 0.26 4.85 11.92
CA MET A 83 -0.73 5.76 12.45
C MET A 83 -1.93 5.03 13.03
N ALA A 84 -2.38 3.96 12.36
CA ALA A 84 -3.49 3.16 12.84
C ALA A 84 -3.17 2.52 14.19
N ILE A 85 -1.94 1.99 14.31
CA ILE A 85 -1.50 1.39 15.58
C ILE A 85 -1.49 2.41 16.69
N ARG A 86 -0.99 3.60 16.41
CA ARG A 86 -0.96 4.67 17.42
C ARG A 86 -2.34 5.08 17.88
N GLN A 87 -3.29 5.16 16.93
CA GLN A 87 -4.64 5.58 17.27
C GLN A 87 -5.37 4.54 18.10
N THR A 88 -5.10 3.25 17.86
CA THR A 88 -5.77 2.19 18.59
C THR A 88 -4.99 1.77 19.85
N GLY A 89 -3.78 2.30 19.97
CA GLY A 89 -2.96 2.06 21.15
C GLY A 89 -1.96 0.93 20.99
N THR A 90 -2.36 -0.24 20.58
CA THR A 90 -1.45 -1.38 20.60
C THR A 90 -1.48 -2.27 19.40
N ALA A 91 -2.61 -2.38 18.73
CA ALA A 91 -2.73 -3.38 17.68
C ALA A 91 -3.67 -2.94 16.58
N ILE A 92 -3.50 -3.54 15.42
CA ILE A 92 -4.43 -3.37 14.31
C ILE A 92 -5.73 -4.04 14.71
N PRO A 93 -6.86 -3.33 14.64
CA PRO A 93 -8.14 -3.91 15.10
C PRO A 93 -8.51 -5.25 14.49
N SER A 94 -8.26 -5.42 13.20
CA SER A 94 -8.56 -6.68 12.53
C SER A 94 -7.71 -7.81 13.07
N SER A 95 -6.48 -7.51 13.50
CA SER A 95 -5.59 -8.52 14.07
C SER A 95 -6.11 -9.04 15.38
N LYS A 96 -6.74 -8.18 16.16
CA LYS A 96 -7.32 -8.62 17.45
C LYS A 96 -8.42 -9.63 17.24
N GLY A 97 -9.17 -9.51 16.16
CA GLY A 97 -10.24 -10.42 15.88
C GLY A 97 -9.78 -11.75 15.32
N ILE A 98 -8.61 -11.80 14.72
CA ILE A 98 -8.14 -12.99 14.03
C ILE A 98 -6.85 -13.55 14.60
N LEU A 99 -6.15 -12.76 15.36
CA LEU A 99 -4.95 -13.20 16.03
C LEU A 99 -5.24 -13.42 17.50
#